data_b1adcf8255be2c0dbecb8b516f11f1d0
#
_entry.id   b1adcf8255be2c0dbecb8b516f11f1d0
#
_cell.length_a   1.000
_cell.length_b   1.000
_cell.length_c   1.000
_cell.angle_alpha   90.00
_cell.angle_beta   90.00
_cell.angle_gamma   90.00
#
_symmetry.space_group_name_H-M   'P 1'
#
loop_
_entity.id
_entity.type
_entity.pdbx_description
1 polymer ?
#
loop_
_entity_poly.entity_id
_entity_poly.type
_entity_poly.pdbx_seq_one_letter_code
_entity_poly.pdbx_strand_id
1 'polypeptide(L)'
;MKEKDLIRFMDRMIEERKAEYALGTAHIYQASRNALSAFLKAHDIPFKRVRPELLKQFERFLRRRGNSWNTVSTYMRALRAGYNRGMKGRPGYVTGLFDKVYTGTRSDVKRAVDARTVGRMIRMSGCPDESASAKAVDWFVLMFMLRGIPFVDLAHLRRSNLDKGVLTYCRHKTGQEVSITVPREAMDIINRRMAENDHPSYLLPILGQPRTGKRRQEKVLTPYQEYQCELRNLNRRLERVSVDLRLGGRLSSYTARHTWATIAFHQETPVGVISRGLGHSSVKVTETYLKPFGDKEVDRTNRKILNYVLSAV
;
A
#
# COMPACT_ATOMS: atom_id res chain seq x y z
N MET A 1 4.07 -7.83 36.22
CA MET A 1 5.50 -7.41 36.22
C MET A 1 5.76 -6.50 35.04
N LYS A 2 6.25 -5.27 35.26
CA LYS A 2 6.52 -4.32 34.15
C LYS A 2 7.79 -4.75 33.44
N GLU A 3 7.70 -4.99 32.13
CA GLU A 3 8.82 -5.41 31.30
C GLU A 3 9.93 -4.36 31.28
N LYS A 4 11.16 -4.77 31.54
CA LYS A 4 12.36 -3.91 31.58
C LYS A 4 13.14 -3.93 30.27
N ASP A 5 12.69 -4.74 29.30
CA ASP A 5 13.36 -5.03 28.03
C ASP A 5 12.53 -4.63 26.82
N LEU A 6 13.17 -3.95 25.82
CA LEU A 6 12.48 -3.46 24.63
C LEU A 6 12.06 -4.58 23.70
N ILE A 7 12.90 -5.61 23.49
CA ILE A 7 12.58 -6.69 22.55
C ILE A 7 11.39 -7.50 23.05
N ARG A 8 11.39 -7.89 24.33
CA ARG A 8 10.25 -8.60 24.95
C ARG A 8 8.99 -7.73 24.98
N PHE A 9 9.15 -6.41 25.20
CA PHE A 9 8.03 -5.48 25.12
C PHE A 9 7.42 -5.43 23.71
N MET A 10 8.27 -5.45 22.68
CA MET A 10 7.81 -5.52 21.29
C MET A 10 7.13 -6.85 20.97
N ASP A 11 7.62 -7.98 21.52
CA ASP A 11 6.94 -9.27 21.37
C ASP A 11 5.51 -9.21 21.89
N ARG A 12 5.29 -8.62 23.06
CA ARG A 12 3.95 -8.40 23.59
C ARG A 12 3.11 -7.50 22.68
N MET A 13 3.67 -6.39 22.20
CA MET A 13 2.96 -5.52 21.25
C MET A 13 2.57 -6.25 19.96
N ILE A 14 3.40 -7.18 19.49
CA ILE A 14 3.11 -8.01 18.32
C ILE A 14 1.89 -8.90 18.58
N GLU A 15 1.85 -9.58 19.73
CA GLU A 15 0.71 -10.44 20.09
C GLU A 15 -0.57 -9.62 20.30
N GLU A 16 -0.49 -8.46 20.94
CA GLU A 16 -1.63 -7.53 21.06
C GLU A 16 -2.18 -7.14 19.66
N ARG A 17 -1.30 -6.77 18.72
CA ARG A 17 -1.73 -6.41 17.36
C ARG A 17 -2.31 -7.60 16.58
N LYS A 18 -1.82 -8.81 16.82
CA LYS A 18 -2.41 -10.03 16.24
C LYS A 18 -3.81 -10.30 16.79
N ALA A 19 -3.99 -10.16 18.10
CA ALA A 19 -5.29 -10.32 18.75
C ALA A 19 -6.33 -9.30 18.25
N GLU A 20 -5.89 -8.08 17.91
CA GLU A 20 -6.72 -7.02 17.33
C GLU A 20 -6.89 -7.16 15.80
N TYR A 21 -6.44 -8.26 15.19
CA TYR A 21 -6.43 -8.46 13.74
C TYR A 21 -5.67 -7.37 12.95
N ALA A 22 -4.85 -6.55 13.61
CA ALA A 22 -3.99 -5.55 12.99
C ALA A 22 -2.70 -6.18 12.42
N LEU A 23 -2.85 -7.23 11.61
CA LEU A 23 -1.78 -8.14 11.18
C LEU A 23 -0.68 -7.43 10.38
N GLY A 24 -1.02 -6.41 9.61
CA GLY A 24 -0.02 -5.58 8.90
C GLY A 24 0.92 -4.84 9.86
N THR A 25 0.38 -4.27 10.94
CA THR A 25 1.16 -3.59 11.99
C THR A 25 1.99 -4.61 12.78
N ALA A 26 1.41 -5.76 13.14
CA ALA A 26 2.12 -6.86 13.79
C ALA A 26 3.33 -7.32 12.95
N HIS A 27 3.16 -7.46 11.63
CA HIS A 27 4.25 -7.82 10.72
C HIS A 27 5.39 -6.79 10.71
N ILE A 28 5.06 -5.48 10.70
CA ILE A 28 6.07 -4.41 10.77
C ILE A 28 6.83 -4.46 12.10
N TYR A 29 6.14 -4.64 13.21
CA TYR A 29 6.77 -4.77 14.53
C TYR A 29 7.67 -5.99 14.60
N GLN A 30 7.20 -7.13 14.09
CA GLN A 30 7.99 -8.36 14.02
C GLN A 30 9.26 -8.20 13.16
N ALA A 31 9.15 -7.60 11.98
CA ALA A 31 10.29 -7.35 11.09
C ALA A 31 11.32 -6.41 11.75
N SER A 32 10.84 -5.33 12.38
CA SER A 32 11.69 -4.37 13.10
C SER A 32 12.40 -5.01 14.30
N ARG A 33 11.68 -5.79 15.10
CA ARG A 33 12.19 -6.53 16.25
C ARG A 33 13.26 -7.54 15.81
N ASN A 34 12.99 -8.32 14.76
CA ASN A 34 13.94 -9.31 14.22
C ASN A 34 15.22 -8.62 13.70
N ALA A 35 15.08 -7.48 13.02
CA ALA A 35 16.23 -6.72 12.54
C ALA A 35 17.09 -6.18 13.70
N LEU A 36 16.45 -5.73 14.79
CA LEU A 36 17.16 -5.26 15.99
C LEU A 36 17.89 -6.44 16.69
N SER A 37 17.24 -7.60 16.87
CA SER A 37 17.86 -8.80 17.44
C SER A 37 19.07 -9.27 16.61
N ALA A 38 18.96 -9.23 15.27
CA ALA A 38 20.05 -9.58 14.37
C ALA A 38 21.24 -8.60 14.47
N PHE A 39 20.98 -7.32 14.69
CA PHE A 39 22.00 -6.31 14.92
C PHE A 39 22.72 -6.51 16.25
N LEU A 40 21.97 -6.73 17.32
CA LEU A 40 22.51 -6.91 18.66
C LEU A 40 23.15 -8.29 18.88
N LYS A 41 22.84 -9.28 18.00
CA LYS A 41 23.15 -10.71 18.23
C LYS A 41 22.61 -11.20 19.58
N ALA A 42 21.50 -10.63 20.03
CA ALA A 42 20.88 -10.88 21.33
C ALA A 42 19.36 -10.86 21.22
N HIS A 43 18.69 -11.50 22.19
CA HIS A 43 17.23 -11.59 22.25
C HIS A 43 16.62 -10.63 23.27
N ASP A 44 17.45 -9.77 23.87
CA ASP A 44 17.02 -8.76 24.83
C ASP A 44 17.86 -7.49 24.75
N ILE A 45 17.29 -6.37 25.16
CA ILE A 45 17.96 -5.10 25.40
C ILE A 45 17.19 -4.28 26.43
N PRO A 46 17.77 -4.00 27.61
CA PRO A 46 17.14 -3.13 28.59
C PRO A 46 16.85 -1.74 28.01
N PHE A 47 15.67 -1.18 28.31
CA PHE A 47 15.28 0.14 27.80
C PHE A 47 16.35 1.22 28.07
N LYS A 48 17.01 1.17 29.22
CA LYS A 48 18.07 2.11 29.59
C LYS A 48 19.33 2.06 28.69
N ARG A 49 19.51 0.96 27.96
CA ARG A 49 20.61 0.80 26.99
C ARG A 49 20.25 1.31 25.59
N VAL A 50 18.99 1.62 25.35
CA VAL A 50 18.55 2.21 24.08
C VAL A 50 18.95 3.69 24.10
N ARG A 51 20.05 4.02 23.41
CA ARG A 51 20.65 5.36 23.36
C ARG A 51 20.76 5.85 21.93
N PRO A 52 20.88 7.17 21.67
CA PRO A 52 21.01 7.71 20.31
C PRO A 52 22.14 7.06 19.49
N GLU A 53 23.28 6.76 20.14
CA GLU A 53 24.44 6.14 19.49
C GLU A 53 24.11 4.72 18.98
N LEU A 54 23.41 3.92 19.80
CA LEU A 54 22.95 2.58 19.42
C LEU A 54 22.00 2.65 18.23
N LEU A 55 21.03 3.57 18.25
CA LEU A 55 20.07 3.75 17.17
C LEU A 55 20.77 4.19 15.88
N LYS A 56 21.80 5.04 15.98
CA LYS A 56 22.60 5.43 14.81
C LYS A 56 23.45 4.29 14.25
N GLN A 57 24.00 3.44 15.11
CA GLN A 57 24.70 2.22 14.69
C GLN A 57 23.74 1.24 14.02
N PHE A 58 22.53 1.08 14.54
CA PHE A 58 21.50 0.24 13.95
C PHE A 58 21.03 0.79 12.57
N GLU A 59 20.88 2.11 12.43
CA GLU A 59 20.62 2.76 11.14
C GLU A 59 21.69 2.39 10.09
N ARG A 60 22.97 2.53 10.47
CA ARG A 60 24.11 2.17 9.61
C ARG A 60 24.10 0.69 9.25
N PHE A 61 23.80 -0.18 10.21
CA PHE A 61 23.67 -1.63 9.98
C PHE A 61 22.59 -1.93 8.94
N LEU A 62 21.39 -1.34 9.09
CA LEU A 62 20.30 -1.52 8.13
C LEU A 62 20.70 -1.04 6.73
N ARG A 63 21.38 0.10 6.62
CA ARG A 63 21.86 0.64 5.34
C ARG A 63 22.92 -0.25 4.69
N ARG A 64 23.86 -0.79 5.45
CA ARG A 64 24.85 -1.76 4.96
C ARG A 64 24.23 -3.04 4.43
N ARG A 65 23.07 -3.44 4.96
CA ARG A 65 22.28 -4.58 4.45
C ARG A 65 21.45 -4.26 3.21
N GLY A 66 21.59 -3.07 2.61
CA GLY A 66 20.87 -2.67 1.41
C GLY A 66 19.43 -2.20 1.65
N ASN A 67 18.98 -2.04 2.91
CA ASN A 67 17.63 -1.56 3.18
C ASN A 67 17.44 -0.13 2.66
N SER A 68 16.29 0.13 2.01
CA SER A 68 15.91 1.47 1.57
C SER A 68 15.73 2.42 2.76
N TRP A 69 15.82 3.73 2.54
CA TRP A 69 15.54 4.73 3.58
C TRP A 69 14.13 4.61 4.14
N ASN A 70 13.15 4.26 3.32
CA ASN A 70 11.78 4.05 3.79
C ASN A 70 11.65 2.80 4.69
N THR A 71 12.43 1.74 4.42
CA THR A 71 12.51 0.56 5.29
C THR A 71 13.16 0.92 6.63
N VAL A 72 14.29 1.65 6.59
CA VAL A 72 14.96 2.16 7.81
C VAL A 72 14.00 3.00 8.65
N SER A 73 13.31 3.95 8.02
CA SER A 73 12.31 4.79 8.69
C SER A 73 11.19 3.95 9.33
N THR A 74 10.68 2.95 8.62
CA THR A 74 9.62 2.07 9.11
C THR A 74 10.08 1.34 10.37
N TYR A 75 11.30 0.80 10.38
CA TYR A 75 11.86 0.11 11.54
C TYR A 75 12.12 1.06 12.70
N MET A 76 12.69 2.24 12.44
CA MET A 76 12.93 3.24 13.49
C MET A 76 11.61 3.73 14.12
N ARG A 77 10.57 3.96 13.31
CA ARG A 77 9.25 4.34 13.83
C ARG A 77 8.60 3.24 14.67
N ALA A 78 8.76 1.98 14.28
CA ALA A 78 8.28 0.83 15.06
C ALA A 78 9.00 0.74 16.41
N LEU A 79 10.35 0.89 16.44
CA LEU A 79 11.13 0.93 17.68
C LEU A 79 10.76 2.13 18.56
N ARG A 80 10.56 3.31 17.95
CA ARG A 80 10.11 4.51 18.68
C ARG A 80 8.75 4.28 19.33
N ALA A 81 7.81 3.65 18.63
CA ALA A 81 6.51 3.30 19.19
C ALA A 81 6.65 2.35 20.39
N GLY A 82 7.50 1.31 20.27
CA GLY A 82 7.81 0.39 21.38
C GLY A 82 8.46 1.08 22.56
N TYR A 83 9.48 1.89 22.33
CA TYR A 83 10.17 2.65 23.38
C TYR A 83 9.23 3.62 24.10
N ASN A 84 8.52 4.45 23.34
CA ASN A 84 7.61 5.43 23.94
C ASN A 84 6.50 4.76 24.75
N ARG A 85 5.88 3.71 24.21
CA ARG A 85 4.81 2.98 24.92
C ARG A 85 5.34 2.27 26.17
N GLY A 86 6.59 1.78 26.12
CA GLY A 86 7.24 1.10 27.25
C GLY A 86 7.73 2.04 28.33
N MET A 87 8.17 3.25 27.98
CA MET A 87 8.91 4.15 28.88
C MET A 87 8.21 5.47 29.20
N LYS A 88 7.28 5.99 28.35
CA LYS A 88 6.62 7.28 28.60
C LYS A 88 6.01 7.34 30.00
N GLY A 89 6.31 8.39 30.75
CA GLY A 89 5.87 8.57 32.13
C GLY A 89 6.64 7.73 33.17
N ARG A 90 7.76 7.09 32.80
CA ARG A 90 8.62 6.35 33.73
C ARG A 90 9.96 7.06 33.94
N PRO A 91 10.63 6.83 35.08
CA PRO A 91 12.01 7.29 35.31
C PRO A 91 12.93 6.76 34.19
N GLY A 92 13.79 7.65 33.66
CA GLY A 92 14.73 7.32 32.59
C GLY A 92 14.14 7.38 31.17
N TYR A 93 12.90 7.88 30.99
CA TYR A 93 12.39 8.21 29.65
C TYR A 93 13.18 9.38 29.04
N VAL A 94 13.66 9.19 27.82
CA VAL A 94 14.40 10.21 27.07
C VAL A 94 13.54 10.75 25.95
N THR A 95 13.17 12.03 26.06
CA THR A 95 12.49 12.76 24.98
C THR A 95 13.45 12.97 23.81
N GLY A 96 12.96 12.84 22.57
CA GLY A 96 13.80 13.07 21.38
C GLY A 96 14.86 11.98 21.11
N LEU A 97 14.78 10.83 21.77
CA LEU A 97 15.74 9.72 21.60
C LEU A 97 15.96 9.33 20.12
N PHE A 98 14.94 9.47 19.28
CA PHE A 98 14.97 9.11 17.87
C PHE A 98 15.19 10.29 16.90
N ASP A 99 15.51 11.48 17.39
CA ASP A 99 15.61 12.69 16.54
C ASP A 99 16.83 12.65 15.60
N LYS A 100 17.90 11.93 16.01
CA LYS A 100 19.12 11.79 15.21
C LYS A 100 19.10 10.67 14.19
N VAL A 101 18.00 9.90 14.08
CA VAL A 101 17.84 8.81 13.09
C VAL A 101 16.72 9.10 12.10
N TYR A 102 16.81 8.49 10.94
CA TYR A 102 15.85 8.76 9.87
C TYR A 102 14.48 8.12 10.16
N THR A 103 13.47 8.96 10.34
CA THR A 103 12.06 8.57 10.53
C THR A 103 11.11 9.21 9.50
N GLY A 104 11.67 9.88 8.49
CA GLY A 104 10.92 10.53 7.40
C GLY A 104 10.42 9.56 6.33
N THR A 105 9.87 10.12 5.26
CA THR A 105 9.45 9.38 4.07
C THR A 105 10.11 9.98 2.85
N ARG A 106 10.71 9.16 1.98
CA ARG A 106 11.20 9.56 0.67
C ARG A 106 10.24 9.10 -0.41
N SER A 107 9.86 10.01 -1.29
CA SER A 107 8.97 9.75 -2.42
C SER A 107 9.70 9.99 -3.74
N ASP A 108 10.86 9.34 -3.91
CA ASP A 108 11.77 9.60 -5.03
C ASP A 108 11.38 8.82 -6.30
N VAL A 109 10.42 7.88 -6.22
CA VAL A 109 10.08 7.01 -7.34
C VAL A 109 8.74 7.43 -7.94
N LYS A 110 8.76 7.84 -9.21
CA LYS A 110 7.54 7.98 -10.02
C LYS A 110 6.92 6.60 -10.21
N ARG A 111 5.75 6.38 -9.64
CA ARG A 111 5.04 5.08 -9.73
C ARG A 111 3.91 5.10 -10.75
N ALA A 112 3.45 6.29 -11.16
CA ALA A 112 2.43 6.43 -12.16
C ALA A 112 2.98 6.15 -13.56
N VAL A 113 2.19 5.47 -14.37
CA VAL A 113 2.41 5.31 -15.82
C VAL A 113 1.52 6.28 -16.59
N ASP A 114 1.80 6.47 -17.87
CA ASP A 114 1.02 7.35 -18.73
C ASP A 114 -0.33 6.73 -19.16
N ALA A 115 -1.23 7.56 -19.68
CA ALA A 115 -2.56 7.14 -20.14
C ALA A 115 -2.47 6.14 -21.32
N ARG A 116 -1.44 6.24 -22.19
CA ARG A 116 -1.22 5.33 -23.31
C ARG A 116 -0.93 3.92 -22.80
N THR A 117 -0.09 3.80 -21.78
CA THR A 117 0.22 2.53 -21.12
C THR A 117 -1.03 1.91 -20.50
N VAL A 118 -1.85 2.69 -19.80
CA VAL A 118 -3.13 2.21 -19.25
C VAL A 118 -4.05 1.74 -20.37
N GLY A 119 -4.18 2.49 -21.46
CA GLY A 119 -4.99 2.10 -22.62
C GLY A 119 -4.52 0.80 -23.27
N ARG A 120 -3.20 0.55 -23.33
CA ARG A 120 -2.66 -0.75 -23.77
C ARG A 120 -3.07 -1.88 -22.83
N MET A 121 -2.98 -1.70 -21.52
CA MET A 121 -3.37 -2.70 -20.53
C MET A 121 -4.87 -2.98 -20.56
N ILE A 122 -5.72 -1.97 -20.78
CA ILE A 122 -7.18 -2.15 -20.96
C ILE A 122 -7.46 -3.04 -22.18
N ARG A 123 -6.80 -2.81 -23.31
CA ARG A 123 -6.95 -3.66 -24.52
C ARG A 123 -6.46 -5.09 -24.27
N MET A 124 -5.35 -5.27 -23.55
CA MET A 124 -4.85 -6.61 -23.17
C MET A 124 -5.84 -7.35 -22.27
N SER A 125 -6.47 -6.65 -21.33
CA SER A 125 -7.51 -7.21 -20.45
C SER A 125 -8.75 -7.71 -21.21
N GLY A 126 -9.04 -7.16 -22.39
CA GLY A 126 -10.14 -7.62 -23.26
C GLY A 126 -9.85 -8.92 -24.04
N CYS A 127 -8.60 -9.38 -24.09
CA CYS A 127 -8.25 -10.60 -24.80
C CYS A 127 -8.61 -11.85 -23.97
N PRO A 128 -9.15 -12.92 -24.59
CA PRO A 128 -9.44 -14.19 -23.93
C PRO A 128 -8.14 -14.96 -23.67
N ASP A 129 -7.42 -14.60 -22.60
CA ASP A 129 -6.21 -15.27 -22.15
C ASP A 129 -6.38 -15.58 -20.66
N GLU A 130 -6.29 -16.85 -20.31
CA GLU A 130 -6.38 -17.33 -18.92
C GLU A 130 -5.03 -17.38 -18.22
N SER A 131 -3.97 -16.92 -18.87
CA SER A 131 -2.64 -16.92 -18.28
C SER A 131 -2.60 -16.14 -16.95
N ALA A 132 -1.66 -16.51 -16.12
CA ALA A 132 -1.48 -15.81 -14.86
C ALA A 132 -1.07 -14.35 -15.04
N SER A 133 -0.48 -13.99 -16.18
CA SER A 133 -0.15 -12.60 -16.55
C SER A 133 -1.39 -11.83 -16.99
N ALA A 134 -2.28 -12.43 -17.76
CA ALA A 134 -3.57 -11.83 -18.12
C ALA A 134 -4.42 -11.52 -16.90
N LYS A 135 -4.52 -12.45 -15.94
CA LYS A 135 -5.19 -12.20 -14.64
C LYS A 135 -4.57 -11.01 -13.89
N ALA A 136 -3.24 -10.89 -13.93
CA ALA A 136 -2.57 -9.75 -13.28
C ALA A 136 -2.88 -8.41 -13.97
N VAL A 137 -3.02 -8.40 -15.28
CA VAL A 137 -3.46 -7.23 -16.04
C VAL A 137 -4.91 -6.88 -15.68
N ASP A 138 -5.80 -7.85 -15.60
CA ASP A 138 -7.20 -7.62 -15.19
C ASP A 138 -7.28 -7.00 -13.80
N TRP A 139 -6.50 -7.51 -12.83
CA TRP A 139 -6.48 -6.93 -11.48
C TRP A 139 -5.94 -5.49 -11.49
N PHE A 140 -4.92 -5.21 -12.29
CA PHE A 140 -4.40 -3.85 -12.43
C PHE A 140 -5.44 -2.91 -13.05
N VAL A 141 -6.09 -3.33 -14.12
CA VAL A 141 -7.12 -2.56 -14.85
C VAL A 141 -8.32 -2.31 -13.92
N LEU A 142 -8.80 -3.34 -13.21
CA LEU A 142 -9.86 -3.17 -12.22
C LEU A 142 -9.46 -2.19 -11.12
N MET A 143 -8.25 -2.32 -10.56
CA MET A 143 -7.77 -1.37 -9.57
C MET A 143 -7.78 0.07 -10.09
N PHE A 144 -7.40 0.27 -11.35
CA PHE A 144 -7.43 1.60 -11.98
C PHE A 144 -8.86 2.09 -12.21
N MET A 145 -9.72 1.30 -12.85
CA MET A 145 -11.11 1.69 -13.19
C MET A 145 -11.98 1.91 -11.96
N LEU A 146 -11.70 1.21 -10.86
CA LEU A 146 -12.38 1.37 -9.59
C LEU A 146 -11.70 2.43 -8.71
N ARG A 147 -11.32 3.56 -9.31
CA ARG A 147 -10.77 4.76 -8.62
C ARG A 147 -9.50 4.46 -7.81
N GLY A 148 -8.64 3.59 -8.30
CA GLY A 148 -7.41 3.23 -7.60
C GLY A 148 -7.66 2.42 -6.32
N ILE A 149 -8.65 1.52 -6.30
CA ILE A 149 -8.90 0.61 -5.18
C ILE A 149 -7.61 -0.15 -4.81
N PRO A 150 -7.20 -0.21 -3.54
CA PRO A 150 -6.04 -1.02 -3.15
C PRO A 150 -6.27 -2.51 -3.38
N PHE A 151 -5.22 -3.24 -3.69
CA PHE A 151 -5.34 -4.68 -3.91
C PHE A 151 -5.89 -5.45 -2.70
N VAL A 152 -5.62 -4.99 -1.48
CA VAL A 152 -6.21 -5.60 -0.28
C VAL A 152 -7.74 -5.48 -0.29
N ASP A 153 -8.27 -4.33 -0.66
CA ASP A 153 -9.71 -4.11 -0.71
C ASP A 153 -10.30 -4.91 -1.88
N LEU A 154 -9.68 -4.87 -3.07
CA LEU A 154 -10.11 -5.65 -4.25
C LEU A 154 -10.16 -7.16 -3.97
N ALA A 155 -9.13 -7.70 -3.31
CA ALA A 155 -9.03 -9.13 -3.03
C ALA A 155 -10.08 -9.63 -2.02
N HIS A 156 -10.54 -8.75 -1.13
CA HIS A 156 -11.53 -9.10 -0.10
C HIS A 156 -12.96 -8.72 -0.48
N LEU A 157 -13.21 -8.22 -1.71
CA LEU A 157 -14.56 -7.94 -2.16
C LEU A 157 -15.42 -9.20 -2.11
N ARG A 158 -16.62 -9.06 -1.59
CA ARG A 158 -17.63 -10.11 -1.53
C ARG A 158 -18.70 -9.90 -2.61
N ARG A 159 -19.39 -10.95 -3.00
CA ARG A 159 -20.54 -10.85 -3.94
C ARG A 159 -21.59 -9.87 -3.46
N SER A 160 -21.82 -9.81 -2.14
CA SER A 160 -22.74 -8.86 -1.50
C SER A 160 -22.30 -7.39 -1.56
N ASN A 161 -21.05 -7.11 -1.91
CA ASN A 161 -20.59 -5.72 -2.11
C ASN A 161 -21.05 -5.13 -3.44
N LEU A 162 -21.48 -5.94 -4.39
CA LEU A 162 -21.94 -5.51 -5.71
C LEU A 162 -23.45 -5.66 -5.80
N ASP A 163 -24.17 -4.54 -5.89
CA ASP A 163 -25.61 -4.51 -6.10
C ASP A 163 -25.98 -3.52 -7.22
N LYS A 164 -26.77 -3.96 -8.19
CA LYS A 164 -27.28 -3.13 -9.32
C LYS A 164 -26.23 -2.23 -9.97
N GLY A 165 -25.00 -2.75 -10.14
CA GLY A 165 -23.90 -2.01 -10.76
C GLY A 165 -23.19 -1.01 -9.84
N VAL A 166 -23.51 -0.99 -8.57
CA VAL A 166 -22.85 -0.19 -7.53
C VAL A 166 -22.03 -1.11 -6.63
N LEU A 167 -20.74 -0.81 -6.49
CA LEU A 167 -19.82 -1.51 -5.61
C LEU A 167 -19.65 -0.71 -4.31
N THR A 168 -20.09 -1.28 -3.18
CA THR A 168 -19.97 -0.65 -1.85
C THR A 168 -19.15 -1.53 -0.93
N TYR A 169 -18.10 -0.98 -0.34
CA TYR A 169 -17.20 -1.70 0.56
C TYR A 169 -16.55 -0.78 1.61
N CYS A 170 -16.14 -1.34 2.74
CA CYS A 170 -15.35 -0.64 3.73
C CYS A 170 -13.85 -0.85 3.50
N ARG A 171 -13.08 0.23 3.49
CA ARG A 171 -11.63 0.20 3.33
C ARG A 171 -10.95 -0.56 4.48
N HIS A 172 -10.16 -1.58 4.19
CA HIS A 172 -9.42 -2.37 5.19
C HIS A 172 -8.54 -1.52 6.11
N LYS A 173 -7.94 -0.45 5.57
CA LYS A 173 -6.98 0.37 6.33
C LYS A 173 -7.65 1.40 7.24
N THR A 174 -8.82 1.94 6.86
CA THR A 174 -9.41 3.13 7.50
C THR A 174 -10.83 2.89 8.00
N GLY A 175 -11.46 1.78 7.64
CA GLY A 175 -12.88 1.51 7.91
C GLY A 175 -13.85 2.42 7.16
N GLN A 176 -13.35 3.34 6.33
CA GLN A 176 -14.20 4.26 5.58
C GLN A 176 -14.97 3.51 4.49
N GLU A 177 -16.27 3.74 4.43
CA GLU A 177 -17.11 3.25 3.33
C GLU A 177 -16.83 4.00 2.04
N VAL A 178 -16.75 3.23 0.95
CA VAL A 178 -16.57 3.73 -0.41
C VAL A 178 -17.63 3.08 -1.29
N SER A 179 -18.37 3.92 -2.04
CA SER A 179 -19.35 3.48 -3.02
C SER A 179 -18.93 3.95 -4.41
N ILE A 180 -18.96 3.04 -5.38
CA ILE A 180 -18.50 3.24 -6.75
C ILE A 180 -19.55 2.72 -7.73
N THR A 181 -20.10 3.57 -8.59
CA THR A 181 -20.79 3.10 -9.78
C THR A 181 -19.76 2.46 -10.71
N VAL A 182 -19.90 1.17 -10.95
CA VAL A 182 -18.92 0.38 -11.71
C VAL A 182 -19.05 0.71 -13.20
N PRO A 183 -17.97 1.19 -13.87
CA PRO A 183 -17.99 1.39 -15.32
C PRO A 183 -18.26 0.07 -16.05
N ARG A 184 -18.89 0.14 -17.24
CA ARG A 184 -19.25 -1.04 -18.05
C ARG A 184 -18.04 -1.95 -18.29
N GLU A 185 -16.92 -1.37 -18.69
CA GLU A 185 -15.67 -2.10 -18.98
C GLU A 185 -15.13 -2.84 -17.76
N ALA A 186 -15.27 -2.25 -16.58
CA ALA A 186 -14.90 -2.93 -15.32
C ALA A 186 -15.89 -4.03 -14.97
N MET A 187 -17.18 -3.83 -15.25
CA MET A 187 -18.22 -4.84 -15.04
C MET A 187 -17.98 -6.06 -15.93
N ASP A 188 -17.58 -5.88 -17.19
CA ASP A 188 -17.28 -6.97 -18.11
C ASP A 188 -16.12 -7.83 -17.59
N ILE A 189 -15.07 -7.21 -17.03
CA ILE A 189 -13.98 -7.94 -16.38
C ILE A 189 -14.47 -8.68 -15.12
N ILE A 190 -15.25 -8.01 -14.27
CA ILE A 190 -15.82 -8.60 -13.05
C ILE A 190 -16.65 -9.83 -13.40
N ASN A 191 -17.57 -9.73 -14.35
CA ASN A 191 -18.46 -10.83 -14.75
C ASN A 191 -17.65 -12.01 -15.29
N ARG A 192 -16.67 -11.78 -16.16
CA ARG A 192 -15.80 -12.82 -16.71
C ARG A 192 -15.04 -13.54 -15.58
N ARG A 193 -14.42 -12.80 -14.67
CA ARG A 193 -13.63 -13.38 -13.57
C ARG A 193 -14.50 -13.98 -12.47
N MET A 194 -15.70 -13.47 -12.27
CA MET A 194 -16.68 -14.04 -11.36
C MET A 194 -17.19 -15.41 -11.86
N ALA A 195 -17.33 -15.60 -13.17
CA ALA A 195 -17.70 -16.88 -13.76
C ALA A 195 -16.65 -17.99 -13.52
N GLU A 196 -15.38 -17.63 -13.34
CA GLU A 196 -14.28 -18.56 -13.00
C GLU A 196 -14.16 -18.79 -11.48
N ASN A 197 -15.02 -18.19 -10.65
CA ASN A 197 -14.87 -18.17 -9.19
C ASN A 197 -15.85 -19.12 -8.52
N ASP A 198 -15.38 -20.28 -8.11
CA ASP A 198 -16.17 -21.28 -7.37
C ASP A 198 -16.40 -20.89 -5.91
N HIS A 199 -15.68 -19.89 -5.37
CA HIS A 199 -15.83 -19.50 -3.98
C HIS A 199 -17.18 -18.78 -3.74
N PRO A 200 -18.00 -19.23 -2.78
CA PRO A 200 -19.38 -18.74 -2.62
C PRO A 200 -19.48 -17.27 -2.17
N SER A 201 -18.48 -16.78 -1.46
CA SER A 201 -18.55 -15.46 -0.82
C SER A 201 -17.72 -14.39 -1.53
N TYR A 202 -16.52 -14.71 -2.05
CA TYR A 202 -15.68 -13.72 -2.71
C TYR A 202 -16.20 -13.36 -4.10
N LEU A 203 -16.10 -12.07 -4.47
CA LEU A 203 -16.50 -11.58 -5.79
C LEU A 203 -15.54 -12.05 -6.87
N LEU A 204 -14.23 -12.02 -6.60
CA LEU A 204 -13.17 -12.32 -7.56
C LEU A 204 -12.35 -13.53 -7.11
N PRO A 205 -11.81 -14.34 -8.05
CA PRO A 205 -11.01 -15.53 -7.75
C PRO A 205 -9.57 -15.16 -7.35
N ILE A 206 -9.43 -14.34 -6.30
CA ILE A 206 -8.13 -13.91 -5.77
C ILE A 206 -7.80 -14.69 -4.50
N LEU A 207 -8.76 -14.79 -3.57
CA LEU A 207 -8.65 -15.51 -2.31
C LEU A 207 -9.61 -16.70 -2.27
N GLY A 208 -9.32 -17.67 -1.41
CA GLY A 208 -10.15 -18.88 -1.24
C GLY A 208 -10.04 -19.86 -2.40
N GLN A 209 -9.06 -19.72 -3.28
CA GLN A 209 -8.89 -20.60 -4.42
C GLN A 209 -8.12 -21.87 -4.06
N PRO A 210 -8.49 -23.04 -4.65
CA PRO A 210 -7.73 -24.26 -4.49
C PRO A 210 -6.26 -24.05 -4.87
N ARG A 211 -5.36 -24.55 -4.03
CA ARG A 211 -3.92 -24.40 -4.25
C ARG A 211 -3.41 -25.59 -5.07
N THR A 212 -2.89 -25.29 -6.25
CA THR A 212 -2.29 -26.29 -7.13
C THR A 212 -0.78 -26.45 -6.84
N GLY A 213 -0.27 -27.69 -6.81
CA GLY A 213 1.14 -28.03 -6.66
C GLY A 213 1.46 -28.79 -5.38
N LYS A 214 2.25 -29.88 -5.50
CA LYS A 214 2.57 -30.84 -4.43
C LYS A 214 3.12 -30.20 -3.13
N ARG A 215 3.95 -29.16 -3.20
CA ARG A 215 4.50 -28.43 -2.03
C ARG A 215 3.53 -27.44 -1.37
N ARG A 216 2.41 -27.11 -2.02
CA ARG A 216 1.45 -26.10 -1.52
C ARG A 216 0.26 -26.71 -0.79
N GLN A 217 0.03 -28.02 -0.93
CA GLN A 217 -1.09 -28.72 -0.30
C GLN A 217 -0.86 -28.98 1.20
N GLU A 218 0.39 -29.06 1.66
CA GLU A 218 0.72 -29.42 3.03
C GLU A 218 0.57 -28.30 4.07
N LYS A 219 0.47 -27.04 3.66
CA LYS A 219 0.38 -25.91 4.61
C LYS A 219 -0.91 -25.12 4.45
N VAL A 220 -1.80 -25.27 5.42
CA VAL A 220 -2.96 -24.37 5.56
C VAL A 220 -2.46 -22.97 5.90
N LEU A 221 -2.74 -21.99 5.02
CA LEU A 221 -2.40 -20.60 5.27
C LEU A 221 -3.54 -19.91 6.04
N THR A 222 -3.17 -18.99 6.92
CA THR A 222 -4.15 -18.04 7.44
C THR A 222 -4.61 -17.10 6.30
N PRO A 223 -5.82 -16.51 6.39
CA PRO A 223 -6.32 -15.56 5.37
C PRO A 223 -5.34 -14.42 5.06
N TYR A 224 -4.64 -13.93 6.08
CA TYR A 224 -3.61 -12.91 5.89
C TYR A 224 -2.39 -13.42 5.12
N GLN A 225 -1.95 -14.65 5.39
CA GLN A 225 -0.83 -15.26 4.67
C GLN A 225 -1.18 -15.53 3.21
N GLU A 226 -2.42 -15.96 2.95
CA GLU A 226 -2.94 -16.14 1.60
C GLU A 226 -2.91 -14.82 0.83
N TYR A 227 -3.51 -13.76 1.38
CA TYR A 227 -3.44 -12.42 0.79
C TYR A 227 -2.00 -11.96 0.50
N GLN A 228 -1.08 -12.16 1.44
CA GLN A 228 0.33 -11.80 1.26
C GLN A 228 1.00 -12.60 0.12
N CYS A 229 0.61 -13.85 -0.07
CA CYS A 229 1.07 -14.66 -1.20
C CYS A 229 0.53 -14.11 -2.52
N GLU A 230 -0.76 -13.81 -2.60
CA GLU A 230 -1.38 -13.29 -3.83
C GLU A 230 -0.89 -11.88 -4.18
N LEU A 231 -0.64 -11.02 -3.19
CA LEU A 231 0.00 -9.72 -3.43
C LEU A 231 1.41 -9.87 -4.03
N ARG A 232 2.23 -10.80 -3.52
CA ARG A 232 3.56 -11.08 -4.09
C ARG A 232 3.47 -11.66 -5.49
N ASN A 233 2.53 -12.56 -5.73
CA ASN A 233 2.27 -13.16 -7.02
C ASN A 233 1.86 -12.09 -8.05
N LEU A 234 0.90 -11.24 -7.70
CA LEU A 234 0.47 -10.11 -8.53
C LEU A 234 1.64 -9.20 -8.90
N ASN A 235 2.39 -8.72 -7.90
CA ASN A 235 3.49 -7.79 -8.15
C ASN A 235 4.58 -8.41 -9.05
N ARG A 236 4.91 -9.70 -8.86
CA ARG A 236 5.87 -10.42 -9.72
C ARG A 236 5.37 -10.56 -11.16
N ARG A 237 4.07 -10.81 -11.36
CA ARG A 237 3.47 -10.89 -12.71
C ARG A 237 3.42 -9.51 -13.37
N LEU A 238 3.01 -8.48 -12.64
CA LEU A 238 3.01 -7.10 -13.14
C LEU A 238 4.42 -6.62 -13.51
N GLU A 239 5.45 -7.07 -12.79
CA GLU A 239 6.83 -6.79 -13.15
C GLU A 239 7.19 -7.40 -14.53
N ARG A 240 6.77 -8.64 -14.82
CA ARG A 240 6.94 -9.26 -16.13
C ARG A 240 6.20 -8.46 -17.21
N VAL A 241 4.93 -8.12 -16.96
CA VAL A 241 4.14 -7.27 -17.87
C VAL A 241 4.86 -5.93 -18.13
N SER A 242 5.55 -5.35 -17.13
CA SER A 242 6.31 -4.12 -17.36
C SER A 242 7.49 -4.30 -18.31
N VAL A 243 8.12 -5.46 -18.31
CA VAL A 243 9.19 -5.83 -19.25
C VAL A 243 8.62 -6.04 -20.65
N ASP A 244 7.53 -6.79 -20.77
CA ASP A 244 6.87 -7.08 -22.05
C ASP A 244 6.36 -5.80 -22.72
N LEU A 245 5.88 -4.86 -21.93
CA LEU A 245 5.45 -3.54 -22.39
C LEU A 245 6.60 -2.55 -22.61
N ARG A 246 7.85 -2.94 -22.30
CA ARG A 246 9.06 -2.11 -22.38
C ARG A 246 8.93 -0.80 -21.61
N LEU A 247 8.39 -0.86 -20.39
CA LEU A 247 8.24 0.33 -19.54
C LEU A 247 9.57 0.67 -18.87
N GLY A 248 9.86 1.96 -18.71
CA GLY A 248 11.05 2.44 -18.00
C GLY A 248 11.02 2.26 -16.47
N GLY A 249 10.03 1.51 -15.94
CA GLY A 249 9.86 1.27 -14.51
C GLY A 249 9.02 0.04 -14.23
N ARG A 250 9.04 -0.43 -12.97
CA ARG A 250 8.32 -1.63 -12.52
C ARG A 250 6.85 -1.31 -12.25
N LEU A 251 5.95 -2.12 -12.80
CA LEU A 251 4.55 -2.12 -12.38
C LEU A 251 4.37 -2.85 -11.05
N SER A 252 3.43 -2.37 -10.27
CA SER A 252 3.00 -2.99 -9.01
C SER A 252 1.52 -2.71 -8.78
N SER A 253 0.91 -3.42 -7.84
CA SER A 253 -0.47 -3.16 -7.41
C SER A 253 -0.70 -1.70 -6.99
N TYR A 254 0.33 -1.03 -6.47
CA TYR A 254 0.24 0.36 -6.05
C TYR A 254 0.34 1.35 -7.22
N THR A 255 0.91 0.92 -8.35
CA THR A 255 1.03 1.73 -9.58
C THR A 255 -0.34 2.13 -10.11
N ALA A 256 -1.34 1.24 -10.10
CA ALA A 256 -2.69 1.54 -10.57
C ALA A 256 -3.30 2.75 -9.84
N ARG A 257 -3.18 2.77 -8.51
CA ARG A 257 -3.68 3.87 -7.67
C ARG A 257 -2.93 5.19 -7.90
N HIS A 258 -1.59 5.13 -7.99
CA HIS A 258 -0.79 6.31 -8.33
C HIS A 258 -1.17 6.86 -9.71
N THR A 259 -1.35 5.98 -10.68
CA THR A 259 -1.71 6.36 -12.04
C THR A 259 -3.07 7.05 -12.10
N TRP A 260 -4.09 6.47 -11.43
CA TRP A 260 -5.41 7.09 -11.37
C TRP A 260 -5.35 8.50 -10.76
N ALA A 261 -4.68 8.63 -9.62
CA ALA A 261 -4.53 9.93 -8.94
C ALA A 261 -3.77 10.96 -9.80
N THR A 262 -2.68 10.53 -10.45
CA THR A 262 -1.85 11.40 -11.28
C THR A 262 -2.59 11.83 -12.54
N ILE A 263 -3.30 10.93 -13.22
CA ILE A 263 -4.10 11.27 -14.40
C ILE A 263 -5.24 12.23 -14.01
N ALA A 264 -5.99 11.94 -12.94
CA ALA A 264 -7.05 12.82 -12.46
C ALA A 264 -6.53 14.23 -12.16
N PHE A 265 -5.35 14.33 -11.54
CA PHE A 265 -4.71 15.60 -11.24
C PHE A 265 -4.32 16.38 -12.51
N HIS A 266 -3.74 15.71 -13.50
CA HIS A 266 -3.42 16.34 -14.80
C HIS A 266 -4.66 16.68 -15.65
N GLN A 267 -5.80 16.08 -15.35
CA GLN A 267 -7.11 16.46 -15.90
C GLN A 267 -7.77 17.58 -15.09
N GLU A 268 -7.01 18.34 -14.32
CA GLU A 268 -7.45 19.50 -13.53
C GLU A 268 -8.57 19.15 -12.51
N THR A 269 -8.72 17.85 -12.13
CA THR A 269 -9.69 17.43 -11.12
C THR A 269 -9.31 18.00 -9.75
N PRO A 270 -10.23 18.65 -9.01
CA PRO A 270 -9.94 19.21 -7.69
C PRO A 270 -9.39 18.13 -6.73
N VAL A 271 -8.34 18.48 -5.98
CA VAL A 271 -7.64 17.53 -5.08
C VAL A 271 -8.58 16.93 -4.04
N GLY A 272 -9.59 17.68 -3.59
CA GLY A 272 -10.63 17.17 -2.70
C GLY A 272 -11.45 16.04 -3.33
N VAL A 273 -11.78 16.14 -4.63
CA VAL A 273 -12.50 15.10 -5.38
C VAL A 273 -11.60 13.87 -5.55
N ILE A 274 -10.32 14.07 -5.88
CA ILE A 274 -9.33 12.97 -5.97
C ILE A 274 -9.22 12.27 -4.61
N SER A 275 -9.09 13.03 -3.53
CA SER A 275 -8.99 12.52 -2.16
C SER A 275 -10.19 11.66 -1.78
N ARG A 276 -11.40 12.14 -2.06
CA ARG A 276 -12.66 11.41 -1.83
C ARG A 276 -12.72 10.14 -2.69
N GLY A 277 -12.38 10.23 -3.99
CA GLY A 277 -12.36 9.10 -4.91
C GLY A 277 -11.41 8.00 -4.46
N LEU A 278 -10.26 8.37 -3.90
CA LEU A 278 -9.29 7.44 -3.32
C LEU A 278 -9.70 6.93 -1.92
N GLY A 279 -10.71 7.48 -1.27
CA GLY A 279 -11.09 7.17 0.11
C GLY A 279 -9.98 7.53 1.11
N HIS A 280 -9.35 8.70 0.96
CA HIS A 280 -8.40 9.20 1.94
C HIS A 280 -9.12 9.95 3.08
N SER A 281 -8.61 9.82 4.30
CA SER A 281 -9.13 10.55 5.46
C SER A 281 -8.77 12.02 5.48
N SER A 282 -7.77 12.44 4.68
CA SER A 282 -7.37 13.84 4.54
C SER A 282 -6.75 14.12 3.16
N VAL A 283 -6.90 15.36 2.68
CA VAL A 283 -6.31 15.83 1.41
C VAL A 283 -4.79 15.76 1.44
N LYS A 284 -4.15 16.02 2.58
CA LYS A 284 -2.69 15.93 2.77
C LYS A 284 -2.10 14.58 2.36
N VAL A 285 -2.85 13.49 2.55
CA VAL A 285 -2.43 12.17 2.07
C VAL A 285 -2.42 12.11 0.54
N THR A 286 -3.35 12.79 -0.12
CA THR A 286 -3.45 12.85 -1.59
C THR A 286 -2.30 13.63 -2.20
N GLU A 287 -1.87 14.71 -1.59
CA GLU A 287 -0.75 15.54 -2.05
C GLU A 287 0.55 14.75 -2.22
N THR A 288 0.76 13.69 -1.44
CA THR A 288 1.93 12.80 -1.59
C THR A 288 1.97 12.04 -2.92
N TYR A 289 0.86 11.96 -3.64
CA TYR A 289 0.74 11.33 -4.97
C TYR A 289 0.94 12.33 -6.10
N LEU A 290 0.76 13.62 -5.81
CA LEU A 290 0.73 14.68 -6.80
C LEU A 290 2.13 15.29 -6.93
N LYS A 291 2.51 15.61 -8.17
CA LYS A 291 3.70 16.43 -8.39
C LYS A 291 3.33 17.90 -8.22
N PRO A 292 4.23 18.71 -7.66
CA PRO A 292 4.09 20.16 -7.74
C PRO A 292 3.94 20.59 -9.20
N PHE A 293 3.07 21.57 -9.45
CA PHE A 293 3.00 22.22 -10.74
C PHE A 293 4.30 22.98 -11.00
N GLY A 294 4.75 22.98 -12.25
CA GLY A 294 5.85 23.83 -12.67
C GLY A 294 5.38 25.29 -12.86
N ASP A 295 6.32 26.23 -12.84
CA ASP A 295 6.02 27.67 -12.98
C ASP A 295 5.17 27.98 -14.21
N LYS A 296 5.42 27.29 -15.34
CA LYS A 296 4.63 27.45 -16.58
C LYS A 296 3.13 27.15 -16.40
N GLU A 297 2.77 26.19 -15.57
CA GLU A 297 1.37 25.86 -15.27
C GLU A 297 0.74 26.89 -14.35
N VAL A 298 1.51 27.38 -13.40
CA VAL A 298 1.10 28.49 -12.52
C VAL A 298 0.82 29.75 -13.35
N ASP A 299 1.74 30.12 -14.26
CA ASP A 299 1.60 31.26 -15.15
C ASP A 299 0.40 31.12 -16.10
N ARG A 300 0.19 29.93 -16.66
CA ARG A 300 -0.97 29.62 -17.50
C ARG A 300 -2.28 29.80 -16.72
N THR A 301 -2.31 29.31 -15.48
CA THR A 301 -3.48 29.45 -14.60
C THR A 301 -3.74 30.91 -14.28
N ASN A 302 -2.71 31.68 -13.95
CA ASN A 302 -2.84 33.11 -13.70
C ASN A 302 -3.40 33.87 -14.93
N ARG A 303 -2.92 33.51 -16.14
CA ARG A 303 -3.45 34.08 -17.38
C ARG A 303 -4.93 33.74 -17.61
N LYS A 304 -5.36 32.51 -17.32
CA LYS A 304 -6.78 32.11 -17.39
C LYS A 304 -7.63 32.97 -16.43
N ILE A 305 -7.16 33.18 -15.20
CA ILE A 305 -7.85 33.97 -14.18
C ILE A 305 -7.99 35.43 -14.67
N LEU A 306 -6.89 36.03 -15.16
CA LEU A 306 -6.90 37.38 -15.67
C LEU A 306 -7.86 37.56 -16.86
N ASN A 307 -7.84 36.61 -17.82
CA ASN A 307 -8.74 36.64 -18.98
C ASN A 307 -10.21 36.55 -18.52
N TYR A 308 -10.53 35.66 -17.55
CA TYR A 308 -11.88 35.57 -17.01
C TYR A 308 -12.35 36.90 -16.38
N VAL A 309 -11.51 37.53 -15.55
CA VAL A 309 -11.83 38.81 -14.90
C VAL A 309 -12.01 39.89 -15.93
N LEU A 310 -11.12 39.98 -16.93
CA LEU A 310 -11.19 41.00 -17.98
C LEU A 310 -12.38 40.83 -18.94
N SER A 311 -12.89 39.61 -19.08
CA SER A 311 -14.08 39.32 -19.88
C SER A 311 -15.40 39.57 -19.13
N ALA A 312 -15.34 39.83 -17.83
CA ALA A 312 -16.50 40.11 -16.98
C ALA A 312 -16.74 41.61 -16.78
N VAL A 313 -15.86 42.46 -17.35
CA VAL A 313 -15.96 43.90 -17.41
C VAL A 313 -16.39 44.34 -18.81
#